data_0ec29987519de172893a8f02c27b2077
#
_entry.id   0ec29987519de172893a8f02c27b2077
#
_cell.length_a   1.000
_cell.length_b   1.000
_cell.length_c   1.000
_cell.angle_alpha   90.00
_cell.angle_beta   90.00
_cell.angle_gamma   90.00
#
_symmetry.space_group_name_H-M   'P 1'
#
loop_
_entity.id
_entity.type
_entity.pdbx_description
1 polymer ?
#
loop_
_entity_poly.entity_id
_entity_poly.type
_entity_poly.pdbx_seq_one_letter_code
_entity_poly.pdbx_strand_id
1 'polypeptide(L)'
;MINIGKYIETAINWLTENFAPLFDAINVGIGGFIDGFQNILMWIPFYVTIALLAILAWYKSGKGVSIFTILGLLLIWGMGFWNETMQTLALVLSSTIIALIMGLPLGIWSANSKRCDKILHPILDLMQTMPAFVYLIPAVLFFGLGTVPGA
;
A
#
# COMPACT_ATOMS: atom_id res chain seq x y z
N MET A 1 -16.17 -9.92 36.03
CA MET A 1 -15.19 -10.14 34.91
C MET A 1 -14.82 -8.79 34.34
N ILE A 2 -13.54 -8.44 34.36
CA ILE A 2 -13.06 -7.19 33.77
C ILE A 2 -13.17 -7.34 32.24
N ASN A 3 -14.06 -6.56 31.62
CA ASN A 3 -14.32 -6.65 30.19
C ASN A 3 -13.29 -5.78 29.44
N ILE A 4 -12.08 -6.31 29.30
CA ILE A 4 -10.94 -5.61 28.67
C ILE A 4 -11.32 -5.10 27.26
N GLY A 5 -12.15 -5.88 26.53
CA GLY A 5 -12.64 -5.49 25.22
C GLY A 5 -13.40 -4.15 25.21
N LYS A 6 -14.23 -3.92 26.24
CA LYS A 6 -14.99 -2.67 26.35
C LYS A 6 -14.10 -1.44 26.59
N TYR A 7 -13.01 -1.58 27.34
CA TYR A 7 -12.07 -0.48 27.53
C TYR A 7 -11.28 -0.17 26.25
N ILE A 8 -10.90 -1.21 25.51
CA ILE A 8 -10.23 -1.05 24.20
C ILE A 8 -11.20 -0.39 23.20
N GLU A 9 -12.42 -0.84 23.13
CA GLU A 9 -13.47 -0.26 22.27
C GLU A 9 -13.71 1.21 22.60
N THR A 10 -13.84 1.56 23.89
CA THR A 10 -14.01 2.95 24.32
C THR A 10 -12.81 3.82 23.95
N ALA A 11 -11.58 3.30 24.09
CA ALA A 11 -10.37 4.02 23.72
C ALA A 11 -10.28 4.23 22.20
N ILE A 12 -10.62 3.22 21.40
CA ILE A 12 -10.65 3.32 19.94
C ILE A 12 -11.70 4.33 19.49
N ASN A 13 -12.92 4.26 20.02
CA ASN A 13 -14.00 5.20 19.68
C ASN A 13 -13.60 6.63 20.04
N TRP A 14 -13.02 6.85 21.23
CA TRP A 14 -12.53 8.16 21.63
C TRP A 14 -11.46 8.69 20.67
N LEU A 15 -10.50 7.85 20.24
CA LEU A 15 -9.48 8.19 19.27
C LEU A 15 -10.11 8.53 17.91
N THR A 16 -11.04 7.70 17.43
CA THR A 16 -11.70 7.90 16.14
C THR A 16 -12.52 9.20 16.13
N GLU A 17 -13.24 9.52 17.22
CA GLU A 17 -14.04 10.73 17.30
C GLU A 17 -13.21 12.00 17.42
N ASN A 18 -12.16 12.00 18.25
CA ASN A 18 -11.35 13.19 18.48
C ASN A 18 -10.34 13.47 17.34
N PHE A 19 -9.89 12.43 16.65
CA PHE A 19 -8.93 12.55 15.55
C PHE A 19 -9.56 12.29 14.18
N ALA A 20 -10.89 12.23 14.08
CA ALA A 20 -11.61 12.06 12.81
C ALA A 20 -11.09 12.99 11.70
N PRO A 21 -10.90 14.31 11.91
CA PRO A 21 -10.42 15.21 10.85
C PRO A 21 -9.02 14.85 10.36
N LEU A 22 -8.16 14.31 11.24
CA LEU A 22 -6.81 13.88 10.89
C LEU A 22 -6.85 12.60 10.06
N PHE A 23 -7.65 11.62 10.46
CA PHE A 23 -7.82 10.38 9.73
C PHE A 23 -8.47 10.61 8.37
N ASP A 24 -9.45 11.50 8.29
CA ASP A 24 -10.09 11.90 7.04
C ASP A 24 -9.09 12.60 6.11
N ALA A 25 -8.27 13.51 6.62
CA ALA A 25 -7.25 14.19 5.82
C ALA A 25 -6.21 13.20 5.25
N ILE A 26 -5.78 12.23 6.06
CA ILE A 26 -4.87 11.16 5.62
C ILE A 26 -5.56 10.28 4.57
N ASN A 27 -6.82 9.90 4.80
CA ASN A 27 -7.61 9.07 3.89
C ASN A 27 -7.80 9.76 2.54
N VAL A 28 -8.16 11.04 2.54
CA VAL A 28 -8.29 11.85 1.32
C VAL A 28 -6.93 12.02 0.62
N GLY A 29 -5.86 12.27 1.37
CA GLY A 29 -4.53 12.46 0.81
C GLY A 29 -3.96 11.19 0.17
N ILE A 30 -3.94 10.09 0.92
CA ILE A 30 -3.42 8.80 0.43
C ILE A 30 -4.36 8.21 -0.61
N GLY A 31 -5.68 8.21 -0.35
CA GLY A 31 -6.69 7.73 -1.30
C GLY A 31 -6.63 8.50 -2.61
N GLY A 32 -6.60 9.83 -2.56
CA GLY A 32 -6.46 10.67 -3.77
C GLY A 32 -5.16 10.41 -4.55
N PHE A 33 -4.06 10.09 -3.86
CA PHE A 33 -2.81 9.71 -4.51
C PHE A 33 -2.93 8.36 -5.23
N ILE A 34 -3.55 7.36 -4.59
CA ILE A 34 -3.80 6.03 -5.18
C ILE A 34 -4.75 6.15 -6.37
N ASP A 35 -5.85 6.88 -6.21
CA ASP A 35 -6.85 7.10 -7.26
C ASP A 35 -6.25 7.87 -8.45
N GLY A 36 -5.39 8.85 -8.19
CA GLY A 36 -4.64 9.55 -9.23
C GLY A 36 -3.75 8.60 -10.03
N PHE A 37 -3.03 7.71 -9.36
CA PHE A 37 -2.22 6.67 -10.01
C PHE A 37 -3.07 5.69 -10.82
N GLN A 38 -4.20 5.25 -10.26
CA GLN A 38 -5.14 4.37 -10.95
C GLN A 38 -5.69 5.04 -12.21
N ASN A 39 -6.11 6.30 -12.13
CA ASN A 39 -6.63 7.05 -13.27
C ASN A 39 -5.58 7.19 -14.38
N ILE A 40 -4.31 7.44 -14.03
CA ILE A 40 -3.21 7.50 -15.01
C ILE A 40 -3.04 6.14 -15.69
N LEU A 41 -3.03 5.04 -14.94
CA LEU A 41 -2.87 3.69 -15.49
C LEU A 41 -4.07 3.30 -16.37
N MET A 42 -5.29 3.68 -15.99
CA MET A 42 -6.50 3.39 -16.76
C MET A 42 -6.64 4.27 -18.01
N TRP A 43 -6.05 5.46 -18.02
CA TRP A 43 -6.01 6.31 -19.20
C TRP A 43 -5.14 5.72 -20.33
N ILE A 44 -4.18 4.88 -19.98
CA ILE A 44 -3.33 4.18 -20.94
C ILE A 44 -4.11 2.99 -21.50
N PRO A 45 -4.27 2.87 -22.84
CA PRO A 45 -4.93 1.71 -23.44
C PRO A 45 -4.24 0.39 -23.06
N PHE A 46 -5.03 -0.65 -22.82
CA PHE A 46 -4.53 -1.94 -22.33
C PHE A 46 -3.39 -2.52 -23.20
N TYR A 47 -3.46 -2.38 -24.51
CA TYR A 47 -2.42 -2.87 -25.42
C TYR A 47 -1.08 -2.14 -25.25
N VAL A 48 -1.11 -0.85 -24.89
CA VAL A 48 0.10 -0.07 -24.62
C VAL A 48 0.73 -0.52 -23.31
N THR A 49 -0.08 -0.74 -22.29
CA THR A 49 0.40 -1.26 -20.98
C THR A 49 1.02 -2.64 -21.16
N ILE A 50 0.37 -3.55 -21.91
CA ILE A 50 0.91 -4.88 -22.22
C ILE A 50 2.25 -4.77 -22.96
N ALA A 51 2.33 -3.92 -23.99
CA ALA A 51 3.55 -3.73 -24.75
C ALA A 51 4.69 -3.18 -23.90
N LEU A 52 4.41 -2.19 -23.05
CA LEU A 52 5.38 -1.57 -22.14
C LEU A 52 5.95 -2.60 -21.15
N LEU A 53 5.09 -3.36 -20.49
CA LEU A 53 5.49 -4.39 -19.54
C LEU A 53 6.22 -5.55 -20.22
N ALA A 54 5.81 -5.94 -21.42
CA ALA A 54 6.48 -6.98 -22.19
C ALA A 54 7.88 -6.56 -22.63
N ILE A 55 8.06 -5.31 -23.08
CA ILE A 55 9.39 -4.76 -23.45
C ILE A 55 10.29 -4.71 -22.19
N LEU A 56 9.76 -4.26 -21.08
CA LEU A 56 10.49 -4.18 -19.81
C LEU A 56 10.91 -5.58 -19.34
N ALA A 57 10.01 -6.56 -19.43
CA ALA A 57 10.28 -7.95 -19.12
C ALA A 57 11.34 -8.55 -20.05
N TRP A 58 11.27 -8.22 -21.33
CA TRP A 58 12.30 -8.65 -22.30
C TRP A 58 13.68 -8.09 -21.97
N TYR A 59 13.74 -6.80 -21.70
CA TYR A 59 15.00 -6.14 -21.39
C TYR A 59 15.65 -6.67 -20.10
N LYS A 60 14.86 -6.95 -19.07
CA LYS A 60 15.36 -7.38 -17.75
C LYS A 60 15.53 -8.88 -17.60
N SER A 61 14.66 -9.68 -18.21
CA SER A 61 14.54 -11.12 -17.93
C SER A 61 14.54 -12.02 -19.18
N GLY A 62 14.57 -11.41 -20.38
CA GLY A 62 14.67 -12.14 -21.63
C GLY A 62 13.32 -12.51 -22.27
N LYS A 63 13.42 -13.18 -23.44
CA LYS A 63 12.25 -13.45 -24.33
C LYS A 63 11.17 -14.33 -23.68
N GLY A 64 11.56 -15.32 -22.89
CA GLY A 64 10.61 -16.26 -22.27
C GLY A 64 9.68 -15.56 -21.29
N VAL A 65 10.20 -14.68 -20.42
CA VAL A 65 9.42 -13.91 -19.47
C VAL A 65 8.53 -12.89 -20.19
N SER A 66 9.01 -12.28 -21.26
CA SER A 66 8.22 -11.36 -22.07
C SER A 66 7.00 -12.04 -22.68
N ILE A 67 7.16 -13.23 -23.28
CA ILE A 67 6.05 -14.01 -23.85
C ILE A 67 5.05 -14.39 -22.74
N PHE A 68 5.54 -14.85 -21.60
CA PHE A 68 4.68 -15.18 -20.45
C PHE A 68 3.89 -13.95 -19.97
N THR A 69 4.53 -12.77 -19.89
CA THR A 69 3.88 -11.51 -19.52
C THR A 69 2.76 -11.14 -20.50
N ILE A 70 3.01 -11.25 -21.81
CA ILE A 70 2.00 -10.96 -22.84
C ILE A 70 0.81 -11.90 -22.69
N LEU A 71 1.06 -13.21 -22.62
CA LEU A 71 0.00 -14.22 -22.50
C LEU A 71 -0.80 -14.05 -21.20
N GLY A 72 -0.14 -13.80 -20.07
CA GLY A 72 -0.79 -13.58 -18.79
C GLY A 72 -1.66 -12.34 -18.76
N LEU A 73 -1.17 -11.22 -19.29
CA LEU A 73 -1.95 -9.98 -19.35
C LEU A 73 -3.10 -10.03 -20.34
N LEU A 74 -2.94 -10.70 -21.48
CA LEU A 74 -4.04 -10.96 -22.40
C LEU A 74 -5.12 -11.85 -21.80
N LEU A 75 -4.72 -12.84 -21.01
CA LEU A 75 -5.67 -13.70 -20.31
C LEU A 75 -6.46 -12.90 -19.26
N ILE A 76 -5.78 -12.06 -18.46
CA ILE A 76 -6.42 -11.17 -17.48
C ILE A 76 -7.43 -10.24 -18.18
N TRP A 77 -7.04 -9.64 -19.29
CA TRP A 77 -7.93 -8.79 -20.08
C TRP A 77 -9.13 -9.59 -20.62
N GLY A 78 -8.90 -10.78 -21.17
CA GLY A 78 -9.94 -11.66 -21.70
C GLY A 78 -10.92 -12.17 -20.64
N MET A 79 -10.47 -12.28 -19.39
CA MET A 79 -11.33 -12.62 -18.23
C MET A 79 -12.11 -11.42 -17.68
N GLY A 80 -11.86 -10.20 -18.15
CA GLY A 80 -12.52 -8.98 -17.67
C GLY A 80 -11.96 -8.40 -16.38
N PHE A 81 -10.82 -8.89 -15.88
CA PHE A 81 -10.19 -8.43 -14.62
C PHE A 81 -9.16 -7.32 -14.83
N TRP A 82 -9.27 -6.58 -15.92
CA TRP A 82 -8.31 -5.51 -16.23
C TRP A 82 -8.36 -4.37 -15.21
N ASN A 83 -9.56 -3.94 -14.82
CA ASN A 83 -9.74 -2.84 -13.87
C ASN A 83 -9.16 -3.17 -12.49
N GLU A 84 -9.45 -4.37 -12.00
CA GLU A 84 -8.95 -4.87 -10.70
C GLU A 84 -7.43 -5.01 -10.71
N THR A 85 -6.87 -5.40 -11.85
CA THR A 85 -5.41 -5.49 -12.03
C THR A 85 -4.77 -4.11 -12.00
N MET A 86 -5.35 -3.12 -12.67
CA MET A 86 -4.84 -1.74 -12.67
C MET A 86 -4.99 -1.10 -11.28
N GLN A 87 -6.09 -1.37 -10.58
CA GLN A 87 -6.28 -0.93 -9.21
C GLN A 87 -5.23 -1.51 -8.27
N THR A 88 -4.98 -2.82 -8.35
CA THR A 88 -3.95 -3.49 -7.53
C THR A 88 -2.56 -2.95 -7.87
N LEU A 89 -2.26 -2.73 -9.15
CA LEU A 89 -0.98 -2.16 -9.58
C LEU A 89 -0.80 -0.73 -9.06
N ALA A 90 -1.85 0.10 -9.14
CA ALA A 90 -1.84 1.44 -8.58
C ALA A 90 -1.59 1.43 -7.08
N LEU A 91 -2.29 0.56 -6.35
CA LEU A 91 -2.13 0.39 -4.91
C LEU A 91 -0.68 0.04 -4.55
N VAL A 92 -0.11 -0.99 -5.19
CA VAL A 92 1.25 -1.45 -4.90
C VAL A 92 2.30 -0.39 -5.24
N LEU A 93 2.17 0.28 -6.38
CA LEU A 93 3.11 1.34 -6.78
C LEU A 93 3.02 2.54 -5.83
N SER A 94 1.81 2.97 -5.50
CA SER A 94 1.58 4.09 -4.59
C SER A 94 2.11 3.78 -3.18
N SER A 95 1.81 2.60 -2.64
CA SER A 95 2.31 2.16 -1.33
C SER A 95 3.84 2.09 -1.31
N THR A 96 4.45 1.59 -2.39
CA THR A 96 5.91 1.54 -2.51
C THR A 96 6.53 2.94 -2.51
N ILE A 97 5.95 3.89 -3.24
CA ILE A 97 6.42 5.27 -3.29
C ILE A 97 6.28 5.92 -1.91
N ILE A 98 5.13 5.78 -1.25
CA ILE A 98 4.91 6.31 0.10
C ILE A 98 5.91 5.71 1.08
N ALA A 99 6.10 4.38 1.04
CA ALA A 99 7.06 3.69 1.89
C ALA A 99 8.51 4.19 1.66
N LEU A 100 8.91 4.44 0.42
CA LEU A 100 10.23 5.00 0.11
C LEU A 100 10.38 6.45 0.58
N ILE A 101 9.38 7.29 0.36
CA ILE A 101 9.39 8.70 0.80
C ILE A 101 9.52 8.80 2.32
N MET A 102 8.88 7.93 3.07
CA MET A 102 8.96 7.90 4.53
C MET A 102 10.17 7.12 5.04
N GLY A 103 10.42 5.95 4.47
CA GLY A 103 11.44 5.02 4.93
C GLY A 103 12.86 5.49 4.67
N LEU A 104 13.15 6.09 3.50
CA LEU A 104 14.50 6.57 3.19
C LEU A 104 14.98 7.66 4.15
N PRO A 105 14.22 8.75 4.43
CA PRO A 105 14.64 9.76 5.39
C PRO A 105 14.79 9.20 6.81
N LEU A 106 13.85 8.35 7.24
CA LEU A 106 13.90 7.71 8.55
C LEU A 106 15.11 6.78 8.68
N GLY A 107 15.41 5.99 7.64
CA GLY A 107 16.58 5.12 7.59
C GLY A 107 17.89 5.90 7.65
N ILE A 108 18.01 6.98 6.88
CA ILE A 108 19.18 7.87 6.90
C ILE A 108 19.33 8.51 8.29
N TRP A 109 18.25 8.96 8.88
CA TRP A 109 18.28 9.56 10.22
C TRP A 109 18.67 8.55 11.28
N SER A 110 18.15 7.32 11.22
CA SER A 110 18.54 6.22 12.10
C SER A 110 20.03 5.91 12.00
N ALA A 111 20.56 5.80 10.77
CA ALA A 111 21.97 5.54 10.52
C ALA A 111 22.90 6.64 11.09
N ASN A 112 22.46 7.90 11.12
CA ASN A 112 23.25 9.02 11.60
C ASN A 112 23.07 9.33 13.10
N SER A 113 22.07 8.74 13.76
CA SER A 113 21.71 9.08 15.15
C SER A 113 21.49 7.83 16.00
N LYS A 114 22.43 7.56 16.90
CA LYS A 114 22.32 6.45 17.86
C LYS A 114 21.06 6.52 18.75
N ARG A 115 20.48 7.72 18.96
CA ARG A 115 19.24 7.87 19.73
C ARG A 115 18.03 7.47 18.90
N CYS A 116 17.99 7.90 17.63
CA CYS A 116 16.95 7.53 16.69
C CYS A 116 16.94 6.02 16.45
N ASP A 117 18.11 5.44 16.22
CA ASP A 117 18.33 4.01 16.01
C ASP A 117 17.79 3.16 17.18
N LYS A 118 18.12 3.54 18.42
CA LYS A 118 17.62 2.85 19.62
C LYS A 118 16.10 2.87 19.80
N ILE A 119 15.41 3.83 19.20
CA ILE A 119 13.95 3.94 19.25
C ILE A 119 13.31 3.24 18.06
N LEU A 120 13.87 3.42 16.85
CA LEU A 120 13.31 2.87 15.63
C LEU A 120 13.49 1.35 15.52
N HIS A 121 14.65 0.82 15.86
CA HIS A 121 14.92 -0.62 15.75
C HIS A 121 13.89 -1.49 16.50
N PRO A 122 13.60 -1.26 17.80
CA PRO A 122 12.61 -2.08 18.49
C PRO A 122 11.21 -1.97 17.89
N ILE A 123 10.84 -0.81 17.36
CA ILE A 123 9.53 -0.61 16.69
C ILE A 123 9.47 -1.41 15.39
N LEU A 124 10.52 -1.33 14.58
CA LEU A 124 10.59 -2.07 13.31
C LEU A 124 10.66 -3.57 13.55
N ASP A 125 11.43 -4.04 14.54
CA ASP A 125 11.50 -5.45 14.92
C ASP A 125 10.13 -5.97 15.36
N LEU A 126 9.40 -5.18 16.14
CA LEU A 126 8.06 -5.52 16.58
C LEU A 126 7.09 -5.60 15.38
N MET A 127 7.15 -4.63 14.47
CA MET A 127 6.33 -4.64 13.24
C MET A 127 6.66 -5.83 12.32
N GLN A 128 7.92 -6.24 12.21
CA GLN A 128 8.32 -7.40 11.40
C GLN A 128 7.90 -8.73 12.01
N THR A 129 7.86 -8.84 13.34
CA THR A 129 7.49 -10.07 14.03
C THR A 129 5.99 -10.26 14.16
N MET A 130 5.20 -9.18 14.10
CA MET A 130 3.74 -9.26 14.17
C MET A 130 3.15 -9.61 12.80
N PRO A 131 2.14 -10.52 12.76
CA PRO A 131 1.36 -10.75 11.54
C PRO A 131 0.70 -9.46 11.05
N ALA A 132 0.65 -9.27 9.72
CA ALA A 132 0.09 -8.06 9.09
C ALA A 132 -1.34 -7.72 9.57
N PHE A 133 -2.15 -8.73 9.90
CA PHE A 133 -3.52 -8.54 10.41
C PHE A 133 -3.59 -7.78 11.74
N VAL A 134 -2.54 -7.81 12.56
CA VAL A 134 -2.54 -7.14 13.87
C VAL A 134 -2.59 -5.62 13.73
N TYR A 135 -1.94 -5.05 12.72
CA TYR A 135 -1.99 -3.60 12.42
C TYR A 135 -3.00 -3.24 11.33
N LEU A 136 -3.43 -4.21 10.51
CA LEU A 136 -4.48 -3.99 9.52
C LEU A 136 -5.85 -3.74 10.19
N ILE A 137 -6.17 -4.46 11.27
CA ILE A 137 -7.44 -4.28 11.99
C ILE A 137 -7.61 -2.84 12.51
N PRO A 138 -6.65 -2.26 13.26
CA PRO A 138 -6.71 -0.84 13.62
C PRO A 138 -6.77 0.10 12.41
N ALA A 139 -6.02 -0.18 11.35
CA ALA A 139 -6.06 0.64 10.14
C ALA A 139 -7.46 0.67 9.52
N VAL A 140 -8.14 -0.47 9.42
CA VAL A 140 -9.52 -0.55 8.93
C VAL A 140 -10.51 0.17 9.86
N LEU A 141 -10.28 0.12 11.17
CA LEU A 141 -11.13 0.83 12.14
C LEU A 141 -11.01 2.37 12.01
N PHE A 142 -9.81 2.89 11.72
CA PHE A 142 -9.55 4.32 11.59
C PHE A 142 -9.86 4.88 10.19
N PHE A 143 -9.55 4.12 9.14
CA PHE A 143 -9.67 4.58 7.74
C PHE A 143 -10.86 3.97 6.99
N GLY A 144 -11.60 3.04 7.59
CA GLY A 144 -12.68 2.30 6.93
C GLY A 144 -12.15 1.19 6.02
N LEU A 145 -13.09 0.51 5.37
CA LEU A 145 -12.76 -0.49 4.33
C LEU A 145 -12.42 0.24 3.03
N GLY A 146 -11.25 -0.05 2.45
CA GLY A 146 -10.86 0.59 1.19
C GLY A 146 -9.40 0.38 0.83
N THR A 147 -8.92 1.17 -0.12
CA THR A 147 -7.55 1.11 -0.65
C THR A 147 -6.51 1.63 0.35
N VAL A 148 -6.88 2.60 1.20
CA VAL A 148 -5.96 3.25 2.15
C VAL A 148 -5.44 2.28 3.23
N PRO A 149 -6.27 1.46 3.91
CA PRO A 149 -5.75 0.46 4.85
C PRO A 149 -4.88 -0.61 4.19
N GLY A 150 -5.04 -0.83 2.87
CA GLY A 150 -4.25 -1.78 2.11
C GLY A 150 -2.91 -1.24 1.61
N ALA A 151 -2.72 0.07 1.69
CA ALA A 151 -1.49 0.76 1.29
C ALA A 151 -0.51 0.90 2.45
#